data_2f9bafd15f606a28cb9a7e4bc3af79cc
#
_entry.id   2f9bafd15f606a28cb9a7e4bc3af79cc
#
_cell.length_a   1.000
_cell.length_b   1.000
_cell.length_c   1.000
_cell.angle_alpha   90.00
_cell.angle_beta   90.00
_cell.angle_gamma   90.00
#
_symmetry.space_group_name_H-M   'P 1'
#
loop_
_entity.id
_entity.type
_entity.pdbx_description
1 polymer ?
#
loop_
_entity_poly.entity_id
_entity_poly.type
_entity_poly.pdbx_seq_one_letter_code
_entity_poly.pdbx_strand_id
1 'polypeptide(L)'
;MIKKFLRPGKYPTNVNLGLLIFRVGISAMMITHGWGKFQKVLNGDFSFGDPLGIGVEASLILAAFAEFICSCLLILGLTTRFAAIPLIITMLVAWQIAHGDDPFSSQEKSVFYLLSYVFILITGPGKYSLDHKLFGKKGVRSLS
;
A
#
# COMPACT_ATOMS: atom_id res chain seq x y z
N MET A 1 -8.39 -10.24 17.73
CA MET A 1 -7.34 -10.54 16.73
C MET A 1 -7.04 -9.35 15.84
N ILE A 2 -8.01 -8.73 15.15
CA ILE A 2 -7.85 -7.58 14.25
C ILE A 2 -7.15 -6.37 14.91
N LYS A 3 -7.55 -5.98 16.12
CA LYS A 3 -6.91 -4.86 16.86
C LYS A 3 -5.42 -5.09 17.13
N LYS A 4 -4.98 -6.34 17.29
CA LYS A 4 -3.56 -6.68 17.48
C LYS A 4 -2.78 -6.50 16.18
N PHE A 5 -3.38 -6.86 15.03
CA PHE A 5 -2.80 -6.70 13.71
C PHE A 5 -2.67 -5.22 13.28
N LEU A 6 -3.62 -4.38 13.66
CA LEU A 6 -3.59 -2.93 13.37
C LEU A 6 -2.66 -2.13 14.31
N ARG A 7 -2.21 -2.71 15.43
CA ARG A 7 -1.34 -2.00 16.36
C ARG A 7 0.02 -1.70 15.74
N PRO A 8 0.53 -0.46 15.91
CA PRO A 8 1.89 -0.12 15.54
C PRO A 8 2.89 -0.89 16.42
N GLY A 9 4.05 -1.20 15.85
CA GLY A 9 5.19 -1.69 16.61
C GLY A 9 5.70 -0.62 17.59
N LYS A 10 6.47 -1.06 18.57
CA LYS A 10 7.18 -0.14 19.48
C LYS A 10 8.57 0.09 18.92
N TYR A 11 8.79 1.27 18.40
CA TYR A 11 10.07 1.67 17.79
C TYR A 11 10.60 2.96 18.42
N PRO A 12 11.93 3.18 18.45
CA PRO A 12 12.50 4.46 18.83
C PRO A 12 12.07 5.59 17.86
N THR A 13 12.23 6.84 18.28
CA THR A 13 11.69 8.00 17.55
C THR A 13 12.25 8.12 16.13
N ASN A 14 13.55 7.91 15.95
CA ASN A 14 14.20 7.94 14.62
C ASN A 14 13.65 6.89 13.66
N VAL A 15 13.39 5.67 14.16
CA VAL A 15 12.77 4.61 13.35
C VAL A 15 11.32 4.96 12.99
N ASN A 16 10.55 5.50 13.94
CA ASN A 16 9.19 5.97 13.66
C ASN A 16 9.15 7.09 12.62
N LEU A 17 10.12 7.99 12.64
CA LEU A 17 10.24 9.04 11.62
C LEU A 17 10.60 8.45 10.25
N GLY A 18 11.55 7.52 10.22
CA GLY A 18 11.91 6.79 9.00
C GLY A 18 10.72 6.05 8.38
N LEU A 19 9.93 5.36 9.20
CA LEU A 19 8.70 4.68 8.75
C LEU A 19 7.66 5.65 8.19
N LEU A 20 7.50 6.84 8.79
CA LEU A 20 6.61 7.87 8.27
C LEU A 20 7.06 8.34 6.88
N ILE A 21 8.33 8.75 6.76
CA ILE A 21 8.89 9.25 5.50
C ILE A 21 8.80 8.19 4.40
N PHE A 22 9.19 6.95 4.71
CA PHE A 22 9.16 5.84 3.76
C PHE A 22 7.73 5.54 3.30
N ARG A 23 6.79 5.39 4.24
CA ARG A 23 5.39 5.09 3.94
C ARG A 23 4.73 6.18 3.10
N VAL A 24 4.90 7.45 3.47
CA VAL A 24 4.34 8.58 2.72
C VAL A 24 5.01 8.70 1.36
N GLY A 25 6.32 8.60 1.29
CA GLY A 25 7.06 8.72 0.03
C GLY A 25 6.69 7.66 -0.99
N ILE A 26 6.76 6.37 -0.60
CA ILE A 26 6.44 5.27 -1.53
C ILE A 26 4.97 5.30 -1.98
N SER A 27 4.06 5.69 -1.08
CA SER A 27 2.64 5.78 -1.41
C SER A 27 2.33 6.97 -2.30
N ALA A 28 2.97 8.12 -2.10
CA ALA A 28 2.84 9.28 -2.98
C ALA A 28 3.31 8.97 -4.40
N MET A 29 4.42 8.24 -4.54
CA MET A 29 4.90 7.77 -5.84
C MET A 29 3.91 6.80 -6.49
N MET A 30 3.31 5.87 -5.73
CA MET A 30 2.31 4.94 -6.24
C MET A 30 1.03 5.64 -6.69
N ILE A 31 0.59 6.70 -6.02
CA ILE A 31 -0.57 7.49 -6.43
C ILE A 31 -0.41 8.03 -7.84
N THR A 32 0.79 8.41 -8.27
CA THR A 32 1.02 8.86 -9.65
C THR A 32 0.70 7.78 -10.69
N HIS A 33 0.92 6.50 -10.34
CA HIS A 33 0.54 5.36 -11.19
C HIS A 33 -0.96 5.04 -11.11
N GLY A 34 -1.53 5.10 -9.91
CA GLY A 34 -2.93 4.80 -9.66
C GLY A 34 -3.90 5.87 -10.15
N TRP A 35 -3.49 7.13 -10.19
CA TRP A 35 -4.34 8.26 -10.56
C TRP A 35 -4.93 8.13 -11.97
N GLY A 36 -4.10 7.81 -12.96
CA GLY A 36 -4.58 7.61 -14.33
C GLY A 36 -5.58 6.46 -14.46
N LYS A 37 -5.35 5.36 -13.74
CA LYS A 37 -6.29 4.22 -13.69
C LYS A 37 -7.60 4.61 -13.01
N PHE A 38 -7.53 5.36 -11.92
CA PHE A 38 -8.70 5.85 -11.21
C PHE A 38 -9.55 6.80 -12.08
N GLN A 39 -8.91 7.71 -12.83
CA GLN A 39 -9.61 8.56 -13.80
C GLN A 39 -10.28 7.75 -14.91
N LYS A 40 -9.62 6.70 -15.43
CA LYS A 40 -10.23 5.81 -16.42
C LYS A 40 -11.51 5.17 -15.90
N VAL A 41 -11.51 4.67 -14.66
CA VAL A 41 -12.71 4.11 -14.02
C VAL A 41 -13.82 5.15 -13.94
N LEU A 42 -13.52 6.38 -13.50
CA LEU A 42 -14.51 7.46 -13.38
C LEU A 42 -15.12 7.87 -14.74
N ASN A 43 -14.33 7.81 -15.81
CA ASN A 43 -14.75 8.19 -17.16
C ASN A 43 -15.39 7.04 -17.94
N GLY A 44 -15.47 5.83 -17.37
CA GLY A 44 -15.98 4.64 -18.06
C GLY A 44 -15.07 4.16 -19.21
N ASP A 45 -13.80 4.55 -19.19
CA ASP A 45 -12.77 4.08 -20.11
C ASP A 45 -12.09 2.84 -19.56
N PHE A 46 -12.53 1.68 -19.95
CA PHE A 46 -11.96 0.39 -19.50
C PHE A 46 -10.85 -0.13 -20.43
N SER A 47 -10.15 0.74 -21.16
CA SER A 47 -8.97 0.37 -21.96
C SER A 47 -7.80 0.00 -21.02
N PHE A 48 -7.69 -1.29 -20.69
CA PHE A 48 -6.69 -1.83 -19.76
C PHE A 48 -6.35 -3.28 -20.13
N GLY A 49 -5.30 -3.83 -19.55
CA GLY A 49 -4.97 -5.25 -19.69
C GLY A 49 -5.80 -6.14 -18.77
N ASP A 50 -5.89 -7.42 -19.11
CA ASP A 50 -6.54 -8.43 -18.26
C ASP A 50 -5.54 -9.55 -17.89
N PRO A 51 -4.57 -9.25 -17.01
CA PRO A 51 -3.51 -10.20 -16.69
C PRO A 51 -4.00 -11.45 -15.96
N LEU A 52 -5.17 -11.38 -15.29
CA LEU A 52 -5.72 -12.49 -14.53
C LEU A 52 -6.87 -13.23 -15.26
N GLY A 53 -7.29 -12.75 -16.43
CA GLY A 53 -8.42 -13.33 -17.15
C GLY A 53 -9.78 -13.18 -16.43
N ILE A 54 -9.92 -12.12 -15.58
CA ILE A 54 -11.16 -11.83 -14.83
C ILE A 54 -12.02 -10.74 -15.51
N GLY A 55 -11.59 -10.27 -16.66
CA GLY A 55 -12.18 -9.16 -17.40
C GLY A 55 -11.43 -7.84 -17.21
N VAL A 56 -11.32 -7.06 -18.30
CA VAL A 56 -10.60 -5.77 -18.32
C VAL A 56 -11.16 -4.78 -17.32
N GLU A 57 -12.48 -4.72 -17.17
CA GLU A 57 -13.14 -3.80 -16.23
C GLU A 57 -12.78 -4.14 -14.78
N ALA A 58 -12.94 -5.40 -14.38
CA ALA A 58 -12.60 -5.85 -13.04
C ALA A 58 -11.10 -5.66 -12.75
N SER A 59 -10.23 -5.97 -13.70
CA SER A 59 -8.79 -5.79 -13.58
C SER A 59 -8.41 -4.33 -13.37
N LEU A 60 -9.00 -3.40 -14.12
CA LEU A 60 -8.77 -1.96 -13.97
C LEU A 60 -9.28 -1.43 -12.62
N ILE A 61 -10.50 -1.82 -12.21
CA ILE A 61 -11.09 -1.37 -10.93
C ILE A 61 -10.22 -1.83 -9.76
N LEU A 62 -9.80 -3.10 -9.75
CA LEU A 62 -8.95 -3.63 -8.67
C LEU A 62 -7.58 -2.95 -8.63
N ALA A 63 -6.96 -2.70 -9.78
CA ALA A 63 -5.69 -1.99 -9.86
C ALA A 63 -5.83 -0.52 -9.40
N ALA A 64 -6.86 0.19 -9.85
CA ALA A 64 -7.15 1.55 -9.43
C ALA A 64 -7.42 1.64 -7.91
N PHE A 65 -8.20 0.72 -7.36
CA PHE A 65 -8.44 0.62 -5.92
C PHE A 65 -7.14 0.42 -5.15
N ALA A 66 -6.32 -0.55 -5.54
CA ALA A 66 -5.07 -0.82 -4.84
C ALA A 66 -4.10 0.36 -4.95
N GLU A 67 -3.82 0.83 -6.17
CA GLU A 67 -2.77 1.82 -6.39
C GLU A 67 -3.17 3.25 -5.98
N PHE A 68 -4.44 3.61 -6.02
CA PHE A 68 -4.90 4.93 -5.61
C PHE A 68 -5.48 4.94 -4.20
N ILE A 69 -6.57 4.20 -3.94
CA ILE A 69 -7.28 4.25 -2.65
C ILE A 69 -6.40 3.69 -1.52
N CYS A 70 -5.81 2.50 -1.69
CA CYS A 70 -4.95 1.93 -0.66
C CYS A 70 -3.68 2.77 -0.41
N SER A 71 -3.13 3.43 -1.43
CA SER A 71 -2.02 4.36 -1.24
C SER A 71 -2.41 5.60 -0.43
N CYS A 72 -3.60 6.15 -0.63
CA CYS A 72 -4.13 7.22 0.24
C CYS A 72 -4.27 6.76 1.69
N LEU A 73 -4.76 5.54 1.92
CA LEU A 73 -4.85 4.96 3.27
C LEU A 73 -3.46 4.78 3.90
N LEU A 74 -2.46 4.37 3.12
CA LEU A 74 -1.08 4.27 3.59
C LEU A 74 -0.49 5.64 3.96
N ILE A 75 -0.74 6.69 3.19
CA ILE A 75 -0.28 8.06 3.52
C ILE A 75 -0.84 8.47 4.88
N LEU A 76 -2.13 8.28 5.11
CA LEU A 76 -2.78 8.58 6.38
C LEU A 76 -2.34 7.64 7.52
N GLY A 77 -1.80 6.49 7.19
CA GLY A 77 -1.51 5.43 8.15
C GLY A 77 -2.78 4.86 8.79
N LEU A 78 -3.82 4.71 7.98
CA LEU A 78 -5.10 4.15 8.38
C LEU A 78 -5.26 2.74 7.79
N THR A 79 -5.58 1.77 8.65
CA THR A 79 -5.64 0.35 8.30
C THR A 79 -4.42 -0.13 7.48
N THR A 80 -3.24 0.38 7.85
CA THR A 80 -1.99 0.31 7.08
C THR A 80 -1.68 -1.09 6.58
N ARG A 81 -1.71 -2.10 7.45
CA ARG A 81 -1.41 -3.47 7.05
C ARG A 81 -2.44 -4.06 6.08
N PHE A 82 -3.72 -3.74 6.26
CA PHE A 82 -4.76 -4.18 5.32
C PHE A 82 -4.63 -3.48 3.97
N ALA A 83 -4.32 -2.18 3.95
CA ALA A 83 -4.12 -1.43 2.71
C ALA A 83 -2.86 -1.89 1.95
N ALA A 84 -1.85 -2.42 2.63
CA ALA A 84 -0.66 -2.97 1.98
C ALA A 84 -0.94 -4.28 1.22
N ILE A 85 -1.93 -5.08 1.63
CA ILE A 85 -2.21 -6.38 1.01
C ILE A 85 -2.64 -6.26 -0.46
N PRO A 86 -3.65 -5.43 -0.83
CA PRO A 86 -4.00 -5.25 -2.24
C PRO A 86 -2.83 -4.72 -3.09
N LEU A 87 -2.00 -3.84 -2.53
CA LEU A 87 -0.81 -3.32 -3.20
C LEU A 87 0.24 -4.42 -3.45
N ILE A 88 0.47 -5.30 -2.48
CA ILE A 88 1.35 -6.46 -2.63
C ILE A 88 0.83 -7.37 -3.76
N ILE A 89 -0.46 -7.70 -3.75
CA ILE A 89 -1.07 -8.54 -4.78
C ILE A 89 -0.92 -7.89 -6.15
N THR A 90 -1.23 -6.59 -6.27
CA THR A 90 -1.13 -5.87 -7.54
C THR A 90 0.32 -5.85 -8.07
N MET A 91 1.31 -5.65 -7.19
CA MET A 91 2.71 -5.68 -7.60
C MET A 91 3.21 -7.08 -7.97
N LEU A 92 2.72 -8.13 -7.32
CA LEU A 92 2.99 -9.51 -7.71
C LEU A 92 2.44 -9.82 -9.11
N VAL A 93 1.19 -9.42 -9.39
CA VAL A 93 0.56 -9.59 -10.70
C VAL A 93 1.32 -8.79 -11.76
N ALA A 94 1.70 -7.55 -11.48
CA ALA A 94 2.47 -6.72 -12.39
C ALA A 94 3.84 -7.34 -12.70
N TRP A 95 4.54 -7.86 -11.69
CA TRP A 95 5.85 -8.47 -11.85
C TRP A 95 5.79 -9.80 -12.58
N GLN A 96 4.96 -10.75 -12.13
CA GLN A 96 5.00 -12.14 -12.58
C GLN A 96 4.15 -12.41 -13.83
N ILE A 97 3.09 -11.64 -14.03
CA ILE A 97 2.10 -11.91 -15.09
C ILE A 97 2.16 -10.84 -16.17
N ALA A 98 2.05 -9.55 -15.80
CA ALA A 98 2.03 -8.48 -16.80
C ALA A 98 3.39 -8.25 -17.47
N HIS A 99 4.48 -8.42 -16.72
CA HIS A 99 5.86 -8.19 -17.18
C HIS A 99 6.76 -9.42 -17.03
N GLY A 100 6.19 -10.62 -16.86
CA GLY A 100 6.95 -11.85 -16.60
C GLY A 100 7.98 -12.19 -17.68
N ASP A 101 7.66 -11.90 -18.93
CA ASP A 101 8.53 -12.15 -20.09
C ASP A 101 9.41 -10.96 -20.47
N ASP A 102 9.28 -9.81 -19.77
CA ASP A 102 10.04 -8.60 -20.03
C ASP A 102 11.45 -8.68 -19.42
N PRO A 103 12.42 -7.90 -19.93
CA PRO A 103 13.72 -7.74 -19.27
C PRO A 103 13.56 -7.24 -17.83
N PHE A 104 14.47 -7.64 -16.92
CA PHE A 104 14.42 -7.27 -15.51
C PHE A 104 14.33 -5.75 -15.27
N SER A 105 14.94 -4.93 -16.14
CA SER A 105 14.83 -3.47 -16.10
C SER A 105 13.38 -2.95 -16.15
N SER A 106 12.48 -3.68 -16.82
CA SER A 106 11.04 -3.36 -16.84
C SER A 106 10.32 -3.86 -15.59
N GLN A 107 10.79 -4.98 -15.03
CA GLN A 107 10.22 -5.62 -13.85
C GLN A 107 10.65 -4.95 -12.54
N GLU A 108 11.85 -4.34 -12.52
CA GLU A 108 12.50 -3.79 -11.33
C GLU A 108 11.59 -2.86 -10.52
N LYS A 109 10.82 -2.03 -11.20
CA LYS A 109 9.88 -1.11 -10.55
C LYS A 109 8.82 -1.85 -9.72
N SER A 110 8.22 -2.88 -10.30
CA SER A 110 7.20 -3.69 -9.60
C SER A 110 7.80 -4.44 -8.40
N VAL A 111 9.01 -4.96 -8.55
CA VAL A 111 9.75 -5.63 -7.47
C VAL A 111 10.08 -4.66 -6.34
N PHE A 112 10.53 -3.46 -6.67
CA PHE A 112 10.85 -2.43 -5.67
C PHE A 112 9.61 -2.03 -4.85
N TYR A 113 8.48 -1.78 -5.49
CA TYR A 113 7.23 -1.50 -4.80
C TYR A 113 6.74 -2.69 -3.98
N LEU A 114 6.86 -3.90 -4.52
CA LEU A 114 6.50 -5.13 -3.80
C LEU A 114 7.26 -5.25 -2.47
N LEU A 115 8.59 -5.15 -2.52
CA LEU A 115 9.44 -5.20 -1.33
C LEU A 115 9.09 -4.09 -0.33
N SER A 116 8.80 -2.90 -0.83
CA SER A 116 8.41 -1.76 -0.02
C SER A 116 7.11 -2.01 0.74
N TYR A 117 6.10 -2.59 0.09
CA TYR A 117 4.82 -2.90 0.74
C TYR A 117 4.90 -4.10 1.68
N VAL A 118 5.73 -5.10 1.37
CA VAL A 118 6.04 -6.20 2.29
C VAL A 118 6.73 -5.65 3.55
N PHE A 119 7.67 -4.73 3.40
CA PHE A 119 8.31 -4.06 4.52
C PHE A 119 7.28 -3.30 5.38
N ILE A 120 6.37 -2.53 4.78
CA ILE A 120 5.29 -1.83 5.50
C ILE A 120 4.35 -2.82 6.20
N LEU A 121 4.01 -3.94 5.57
CA LEU A 121 3.16 -4.97 6.17
C LEU A 121 3.79 -5.56 7.45
N ILE A 122 5.09 -5.83 7.42
CA ILE A 122 5.84 -6.39 8.54
C ILE A 122 5.98 -5.36 9.67
N THR A 123 6.50 -4.18 9.37
CA THR A 123 6.79 -3.13 10.36
C THR A 123 5.51 -2.46 10.88
N GLY A 124 4.49 -2.36 10.04
CA GLY A 124 3.24 -1.67 10.36
C GLY A 124 3.34 -0.14 10.26
N PRO A 125 2.33 0.56 10.79
CA PRO A 125 2.13 1.98 10.55
C PRO A 125 3.14 2.92 11.22
N GLY A 126 3.82 2.50 12.28
CA GLY A 126 4.63 3.37 13.12
C GLY A 126 3.79 4.30 14.02
N LYS A 127 4.48 5.09 14.85
CA LYS A 127 3.84 6.00 15.82
C LYS A 127 3.09 7.15 15.14
N TYR A 128 3.58 7.65 14.02
CA TYR A 128 3.01 8.78 13.28
C TYR A 128 1.96 8.32 12.27
N SER A 129 0.83 7.80 12.76
CA SER A 129 -0.25 7.20 11.95
C SER A 129 -1.60 7.34 12.64
N LEU A 130 -2.68 7.29 11.86
CA LEU A 130 -4.03 7.21 12.41
C LEU A 130 -4.26 5.88 13.14
N ASP A 131 -3.69 4.79 12.68
CA ASP A 131 -3.74 3.49 13.38
C ASP A 131 -3.18 3.59 14.80
N HIS A 132 -2.12 4.39 15.00
CA HIS A 132 -1.58 4.62 16.34
C HIS A 132 -2.55 5.38 17.24
N LYS A 133 -3.24 6.39 16.70
CA LYS A 133 -4.23 7.15 17.45
C LYS A 133 -5.43 6.30 17.85
N LEU A 134 -5.86 5.40 16.95
CA LEU A 134 -7.07 4.59 17.12
C LEU A 134 -6.80 3.30 17.91
N PHE A 135 -5.68 2.65 17.69
CA PHE A 135 -5.38 1.30 18.19
C PHE A 135 -4.11 1.22 19.06
N GLY A 136 -3.34 2.31 19.17
CA GLY A 136 -2.20 2.40 20.07
C GLY A 136 -2.65 2.21 21.53
N LYS A 137 -1.83 1.57 22.36
CA LYS A 137 -2.09 1.54 23.81
C LYS A 137 -2.03 2.98 24.33
N LYS A 138 -3.13 3.50 24.86
CA LYS A 138 -3.10 4.67 25.76
C LYS A 138 -2.18 4.29 26.91
N GLY A 139 -1.08 5.00 27.07
CA GLY A 139 -0.24 4.85 28.24
C GLY A 139 -1.13 4.99 29.45
N VAL A 140 -1.08 4.04 30.38
CA VAL A 140 -1.64 4.23 31.71
C VAL A 140 -0.94 5.48 32.26
N ARG A 141 -1.65 6.60 32.35
CA ARG A 141 -1.20 7.73 33.16
C ARG A 141 -0.98 7.17 34.56
N SER A 142 0.28 6.99 34.94
CA SER A 142 0.66 6.83 36.32
C SER A 142 0.09 8.04 37.05
N LEU A 143 -0.97 7.81 37.82
CA LEU A 143 -1.37 8.73 38.87
C LEU A 143 -0.34 8.56 39.98
N SER A 144 0.64 9.40 39.97
CA SER A 144 1.50 9.67 41.12
C SER A 144 1.08 10.99 41.72
#